data_1205e1082144626a2706bd13d0fd70a1
#
_entry.id   1205e1082144626a2706bd13d0fd70a1
#
_cell.length_a   1.000
_cell.length_b   1.000
_cell.length_c   1.000
_cell.angle_alpha   90.00
_cell.angle_beta   90.00
_cell.angle_gamma   90.00
#
_symmetry.space_group_name_H-M   'P 1'
#
loop_
_entity.id
_entity.type
_entity.pdbx_description
1 polymer ?
#
loop_
_entity_poly.entity_id
_entity_poly.type
_entity_poly.pdbx_seq_one_letter_code
_entity_poly.pdbx_strand_id
1 'polypeptide(L)'
;MRHYDVIIIGSGINSLSSAALLGKAKKKVLVLEARDTIGGLASTIEFSSGFRCNAINDSIKWINPNLFSELDINSNNLNIIKPNISHIALGDHKNPIFF
;
A
#
# COMPACT_ATOMS: atom_id res chain seq x y z
N MET A 1 -3.74 27.85 17.75
CA MET A 1 -4.62 26.73 17.40
C MET A 1 -4.23 26.20 16.02
N ARG A 2 -4.12 24.88 15.83
CA ARG A 2 -3.84 24.31 14.50
C ARG A 2 -5.19 24.12 13.79
N HIS A 3 -5.34 24.67 12.60
CA HIS A 3 -6.53 24.50 11.76
C HIS A 3 -6.23 23.55 10.62
N TYR A 4 -7.15 22.64 10.35
CA TYR A 4 -7.12 21.71 9.23
C TYR A 4 -8.37 21.93 8.37
N ASP A 5 -8.22 21.84 7.05
CA ASP A 5 -9.33 21.93 6.10
C ASP A 5 -10.10 20.60 6.02
N VAL A 6 -9.35 19.48 6.21
CA VAL A 6 -9.89 18.13 6.10
C VAL A 6 -9.29 17.24 7.17
N ILE A 7 -10.11 16.40 7.77
CA ILE A 7 -9.69 15.32 8.68
C ILE A 7 -10.10 13.99 8.04
N ILE A 8 -9.14 13.08 7.87
CA ILE A 8 -9.36 11.73 7.34
C ILE A 8 -9.13 10.74 8.48
N ILE A 9 -10.08 9.84 8.68
CA ILE A 9 -10.00 8.81 9.71
C ILE A 9 -9.59 7.48 9.05
N GLY A 10 -8.48 6.93 9.51
CA GLY A 10 -7.82 5.76 8.96
C GLY A 10 -6.74 6.12 7.94
N SER A 11 -5.73 5.27 7.81
CA SER A 11 -4.58 5.43 6.91
C SER A 11 -4.46 4.29 5.90
N GLY A 12 -5.58 3.74 5.45
CA GLY A 12 -5.60 2.81 4.34
C GLY A 12 -5.20 3.48 3.02
N ILE A 13 -4.95 2.70 1.98
CA ILE A 13 -4.46 3.19 0.69
C ILE A 13 -5.35 4.29 0.08
N ASN A 14 -6.66 4.15 0.16
CA ASN A 14 -7.60 5.15 -0.35
C ASN A 14 -7.52 6.47 0.43
N SER A 15 -7.42 6.37 1.76
CA SER A 15 -7.28 7.53 2.64
C SER A 15 -5.97 8.28 2.38
N LEU A 16 -4.87 7.55 2.24
CA LEU A 16 -3.55 8.13 1.96
C LEU A 16 -3.51 8.78 0.56
N SER A 17 -4.09 8.14 -0.44
CA SER A 17 -4.19 8.72 -1.79
C SER A 17 -5.02 10.00 -1.79
N SER A 18 -6.17 9.99 -1.11
CA SER A 18 -7.02 11.18 -0.96
C SER A 18 -6.30 12.30 -0.21
N ALA A 19 -5.59 11.97 0.87
CA ALA A 19 -4.82 12.95 1.63
C ALA A 19 -3.73 13.60 0.78
N ALA A 20 -3.01 12.81 -0.02
CA ALA A 20 -1.96 13.29 -0.90
C ALA A 20 -2.51 14.23 -1.98
N LEU A 21 -3.62 13.86 -2.65
CA LEU A 21 -4.27 14.69 -3.66
C LEU A 21 -4.78 16.01 -3.06
N LEU A 22 -5.41 15.96 -1.88
CA LEU A 22 -5.86 17.16 -1.17
C LEU A 22 -4.67 18.05 -0.77
N GLY A 23 -3.57 17.45 -0.31
CA GLY A 23 -2.34 18.17 0.00
C GLY A 23 -1.75 18.88 -1.22
N LYS A 24 -1.74 18.21 -2.39
CA LYS A 24 -1.35 18.83 -3.67
C LYS A 24 -2.27 20.00 -4.04
N ALA A 25 -3.55 19.89 -3.72
CA ALA A 25 -4.52 20.99 -3.86
C ALA A 25 -4.40 22.07 -2.77
N LYS A 26 -3.26 22.10 -2.02
CA LYS A 26 -2.96 23.07 -0.96
C LYS A 26 -3.91 23.05 0.24
N LYS A 27 -4.65 21.95 0.44
CA LYS A 27 -5.46 21.76 1.65
C LYS A 27 -4.59 21.28 2.81
N LYS A 28 -4.89 21.78 4.00
CA LYS A 28 -4.29 21.29 5.24
C LYS A 28 -5.05 20.05 5.69
N VAL A 29 -4.43 18.89 5.52
CA VAL A 29 -5.06 17.59 5.81
C VAL A 29 -4.45 17.00 7.09
N LEU A 30 -5.32 16.48 7.94
CA LEU A 30 -4.96 15.66 9.09
C LEU A 30 -5.45 14.24 8.85
N VAL A 31 -4.55 13.25 8.91
CA VAL A 31 -4.91 11.83 8.89
C VAL A 31 -4.75 11.28 10.31
N LEU A 32 -5.80 10.65 10.80
CA LEU A 32 -5.84 9.99 12.11
C LEU A 32 -5.86 8.47 11.90
N GLU A 33 -4.89 7.78 12.48
CA GLU A 33 -4.81 6.32 12.46
C GLU A 33 -4.82 5.80 13.91
N ALA A 34 -5.59 4.73 14.14
CA ALA A 34 -5.71 4.13 15.46
C ALA A 34 -4.55 3.18 15.79
N ARG A 35 -3.90 2.62 14.75
CA ARG A 35 -2.74 1.73 14.90
C ARG A 35 -1.45 2.54 14.84
N ASP A 36 -0.37 1.96 15.32
CA ASP A 36 0.99 2.49 15.22
C ASP A 36 1.61 2.36 13.83
N THR A 37 0.93 1.64 12.91
CA THR A 37 1.36 1.42 11.54
C THR A 37 0.31 1.91 10.54
N ILE A 38 0.77 2.50 9.44
CA ILE A 38 -0.07 2.98 8.34
C ILE A 38 -0.23 1.92 7.26
N GLY A 39 -1.19 2.12 6.33
CA GLY A 39 -1.35 1.30 5.13
C GLY A 39 -2.58 0.40 5.12
N GLY A 40 -3.23 0.19 6.27
CA GLY A 40 -4.43 -0.64 6.34
C GLY A 40 -4.16 -2.09 5.89
N LEU A 41 -4.95 -2.59 4.93
CA LEU A 41 -4.76 -3.94 4.36
C LEU A 41 -3.51 -4.08 3.49
N ALA A 42 -2.90 -2.96 3.09
CA ALA A 42 -1.65 -2.95 2.32
C ALA A 42 -0.42 -2.79 3.22
N SER A 43 -0.59 -2.83 4.55
CA SER A 43 0.54 -2.72 5.47
C SER A 43 1.47 -3.93 5.39
N THR A 44 2.77 -3.67 5.54
CA THR A 44 3.79 -4.72 5.71
C THR A 44 4.01 -4.94 7.19
N ILE A 45 3.97 -6.19 7.62
CA ILE A 45 4.20 -6.58 9.01
C ILE A 45 5.52 -7.34 9.15
N GLU A 46 6.18 -7.15 10.27
CA GLU A 46 7.33 -7.97 10.67
C GLU A 46 6.81 -9.09 11.57
N PHE A 47 6.84 -10.32 11.07
CA PHE A 47 6.33 -11.49 11.80
C PHE A 47 7.42 -12.25 12.56
N SER A 48 8.69 -11.99 12.22
CA SER A 48 9.88 -12.46 12.93
C SER A 48 11.01 -11.45 12.68
N SER A 49 11.97 -11.36 13.58
CA SER A 49 13.07 -10.40 13.48
C SER A 49 13.77 -10.44 12.12
N GLY A 50 13.71 -9.35 11.36
CA GLY A 50 14.25 -9.23 10.02
C GLY A 50 13.36 -9.80 8.90
N PHE A 51 12.26 -10.49 9.23
CA PHE A 51 11.36 -11.11 8.25
C PHE A 51 10.05 -10.34 8.16
N ARG A 52 9.75 -9.84 6.97
CA ARG A 52 8.57 -9.03 6.69
C ARG A 52 7.72 -9.64 5.60
N CYS A 53 6.42 -9.49 5.72
CA CYS A 53 5.47 -9.84 4.67
C CYS A 53 4.34 -8.82 4.61
N ASN A 54 3.62 -8.81 3.51
CA ASN A 54 2.39 -8.04 3.41
C ASN A 54 1.31 -8.71 4.26
N ALA A 55 0.54 -7.91 4.99
CA ALA A 55 -0.45 -8.44 5.94
C ALA A 55 -1.57 -9.20 5.22
N ILE A 56 -2.08 -8.66 4.11
CA ILE A 56 -3.22 -9.24 3.37
C ILE A 56 -3.00 -9.17 1.87
N ASN A 57 -2.61 -8.00 1.33
CA ASN A 57 -2.39 -7.85 -0.10
C ASN A 57 -1.01 -8.39 -0.46
N ASP A 58 -0.98 -9.52 -1.12
CA ASP A 58 0.25 -10.21 -1.55
C ASP A 58 0.90 -9.58 -2.78
N SER A 59 0.10 -8.93 -3.62
CA SER A 59 0.57 -8.38 -4.88
C SER A 59 -0.24 -7.17 -5.33
N ILE A 60 0.40 -6.30 -6.13
CA ILE A 60 -0.25 -5.20 -6.82
C ILE A 60 -0.78 -5.72 -8.15
N LYS A 61 -2.11 -5.88 -8.27
CA LYS A 61 -2.73 -6.40 -9.50
C LYS A 61 -2.98 -5.31 -10.53
N TRP A 62 -3.41 -4.13 -10.11
CA TRP A 62 -3.64 -3.00 -10.98
C TRP A 62 -3.70 -1.68 -10.20
N ILE A 63 -3.09 -0.66 -10.73
CA ILE A 63 -3.24 0.72 -10.24
C ILE A 63 -3.52 1.60 -11.44
N ASN A 64 -4.47 2.52 -11.31
CA ASN A 64 -4.78 3.49 -12.36
C ASN A 64 -3.52 4.31 -12.71
N PRO A 65 -3.03 4.29 -13.95
CA PRO A 65 -1.84 5.03 -14.36
C PRO A 65 -1.93 6.54 -14.09
N ASN A 66 -3.13 7.12 -14.21
CA ASN A 66 -3.35 8.53 -13.93
C ASN A 66 -3.05 8.88 -12.47
N LEU A 67 -3.35 7.97 -11.54
CA LEU A 67 -3.07 8.17 -10.12
C LEU A 67 -1.56 8.27 -9.85
N PHE A 68 -0.76 7.48 -10.55
CA PHE A 68 0.71 7.56 -10.44
C PHE A 68 1.21 8.95 -10.83
N SER A 69 0.74 9.49 -11.95
CA SER A 69 1.14 10.83 -12.39
C SER A 69 0.61 11.92 -11.48
N GLU A 70 -0.63 11.80 -11.02
CA GLU A 70 -1.24 12.79 -10.11
C GLU A 70 -0.56 12.83 -8.74
N LEU A 71 -0.07 11.70 -8.26
CA LEU A 71 0.64 11.59 -6.98
C LEU A 71 2.16 11.79 -7.11
N ASP A 72 2.68 12.07 -8.31
CA ASP A 72 4.12 12.13 -8.62
C ASP A 72 4.87 10.86 -8.18
N ILE A 73 4.20 9.72 -8.23
CA ILE A 73 4.83 8.44 -7.94
C ILE A 73 5.69 8.07 -9.14
N ASN A 74 6.99 8.23 -8.99
CA ASN A 74 7.94 7.94 -10.04
C ASN A 74 8.36 6.46 -9.98
N SER A 75 8.35 5.77 -11.12
CA SER A 75 8.84 4.39 -11.23
C SER A 75 10.29 4.24 -10.77
N ASN A 76 11.09 5.30 -10.83
CA ASN A 76 12.47 5.30 -10.35
C ASN A 76 12.59 5.19 -8.82
N ASN A 77 11.52 5.50 -8.08
CA ASN A 77 11.47 5.41 -6.62
C ASN A 77 10.80 4.12 -6.14
N LEU A 78 10.34 3.28 -7.06
CA LEU A 78 9.67 2.02 -6.75
C LEU A 78 10.45 0.86 -7.37
N ASN A 79 10.88 -0.06 -6.53
CA ASN A 79 11.41 -1.34 -7.00
C ASN A 79 10.26 -2.35 -7.15
N ILE A 80 9.74 -2.48 -8.38
CA ILE A 80 8.66 -3.43 -8.68
C ILE A 80 9.28 -4.73 -9.17
N ILE A 81 9.15 -5.78 -8.38
CA ILE A 81 9.60 -7.13 -8.73
C ILE A 81 8.45 -7.87 -9.42
N LYS A 82 8.72 -8.38 -10.61
CA LYS A 82 7.80 -9.25 -11.35
C LYS A 82 8.40 -10.65 -11.37
N PRO A 83 7.98 -11.55 -10.47
CA PRO A 83 8.48 -12.92 -10.48
C PRO A 83 7.97 -13.67 -11.73
N ASN A 84 8.76 -14.62 -12.23
CA ASN A 84 8.35 -15.50 -13.34
C ASN A 84 7.19 -16.42 -12.94
N ILE A 85 7.11 -16.75 -11.66
CA ILE A 85 6.04 -17.57 -11.07
C ILE A 85 5.36 -16.69 -10.03
N SER A 86 4.10 -16.34 -10.24
CA SER A 86 3.37 -15.45 -9.35
C SER A 86 2.72 -16.17 -8.17
N HIS A 87 2.30 -17.40 -8.37
CA HIS A 87 1.60 -18.20 -7.35
C HIS A 87 2.03 -19.65 -7.40
N ILE A 88 2.13 -20.26 -6.23
CA ILE A 88 2.41 -21.68 -6.06
C ILE A 88 1.34 -22.24 -5.12
N ALA A 89 0.55 -23.19 -5.60
CA ALA A 89 -0.33 -23.95 -4.73
C ALA A 89 0.39 -25.18 -4.19
N LEU A 90 0.50 -25.26 -2.85
CA LEU A 90 1.03 -26.42 -2.17
C LEU A 90 -0.12 -27.34 -1.79
N GLY A 91 -0.05 -28.61 -2.19
CA GLY A 91 -0.99 -29.66 -1.83
C GLY A 91 -0.30 -30.80 -1.09
N ASP A 92 -1.06 -31.79 -0.68
CA ASP A 92 -0.53 -33.01 -0.04
C ASP A 92 0.26 -33.90 -0.99
N HIS A 93 0.31 -33.53 -2.27
CA HIS A 93 1.06 -34.22 -3.30
C HIS A 93 2.44 -33.58 -3.49
N LYS A 94 3.41 -34.43 -3.87
CA LYS A 94 4.84 -34.03 -4.01
C LYS A 94 5.09 -32.99 -5.12
N ASN A 95 4.10 -32.65 -5.94
CA ASN A 95 4.24 -31.71 -7.05
C ASN A 95 3.40 -30.46 -6.78
N PRO A 96 4.00 -29.29 -6.51
CA PRO A 96 3.28 -28.04 -6.44
C PRO A 96 2.75 -27.62 -7.81
N ILE A 97 1.64 -26.90 -7.85
CA ILE A 97 1.08 -26.30 -9.04
C ILE A 97 1.57 -24.86 -9.14
N PHE A 98 2.15 -24.51 -10.27
CA PHE A 98 2.66 -23.16 -10.57
C PHE A 98 1.64 -22.42 -11.48
N PHE A 99 1.44 -21.11 -11.21
CA PHE A 99 0.55 -20.24 -11.97
C PHE A 99 1.29 -18.98 -12.46
#